data_6c959b13791e59299cdb9cebbe405d9f
#
_entry.id   6c959b13791e59299cdb9cebbe405d9f
#
_cell.length_a   1.000
_cell.length_b   1.000
_cell.length_c   1.000
_cell.angle_alpha   90.00
_cell.angle_beta   90.00
_cell.angle_gamma   90.00
#
_symmetry.space_group_name_H-M   'P 1'
#
loop_
_entity.id
_entity.type
_entity.pdbx_description
1 polymer ?
#
loop_
_entity_poly.entity_id
_entity_poly.type
_entity_poly.pdbx_seq_one_letter_code
_entity_poly.pdbx_strand_id
1 'polypeptide(L)'
;LVASEDRVYCRDANRQTFYYANISPQIGVFNQKYWAALEKQVQTWGRSTQQSVYDKVYVTKGGTINKLLTNFTGTLKANDQLYPTTDADGKTVRGLIVPAYYYMAILSEKNGVYKTIGFYVPHAETLPQKPTADDFLVYAVSIDKLEQETGIDFFCNLPNEIEKTVEATYSADDWAW
;
A
#
# COMPACT_ATOMS: atom_id res chain seq x y z
N LEU A 1 0.90 5.22 -5.32
CA LEU A 1 -0.26 5.94 -4.77
C LEU A 1 0.14 6.70 -3.51
N VAL A 2 -0.21 7.98 -3.43
CA VAL A 2 0.07 8.83 -2.26
C VAL A 2 -1.26 9.32 -1.71
N ALA A 3 -1.54 9.06 -0.43
CA ALA A 3 -2.76 9.55 0.21
C ALA A 3 -2.74 11.09 0.33
N SER A 4 -3.90 11.73 0.24
CA SER A 4 -3.99 13.18 0.37
C SER A 4 -3.52 13.67 1.75
N GLU A 5 -3.74 12.88 2.79
CA GLU A 5 -3.30 13.16 4.15
C GLU A 5 -1.77 13.14 4.33
N ASP A 6 -1.03 12.47 3.43
CA ASP A 6 0.44 12.49 3.42
C ASP A 6 1.01 13.84 2.94
N ARG A 7 0.18 14.70 2.34
CA ARG A 7 0.59 15.94 1.66
C ARG A 7 -0.19 17.18 2.11
N VAL A 8 -0.66 17.22 3.36
CA VAL A 8 -1.45 18.35 3.90
C VAL A 8 -0.63 19.60 4.27
N TYR A 9 0.69 19.49 4.30
CA TYR A 9 1.60 20.60 4.66
C TYR A 9 1.64 21.73 3.61
N CYS A 10 1.22 21.48 2.38
CA CYS A 10 1.18 22.44 1.30
C CYS A 10 0.01 22.13 0.35
N ARG A 11 -0.75 23.19 -0.02
CA ARG A 11 -1.92 23.07 -0.91
C ARG A 11 -1.57 22.45 -2.26
N ASP A 12 -0.45 22.84 -2.86
CA ASP A 12 -0.07 22.35 -4.18
C ASP A 12 0.38 20.91 -4.11
N ALA A 13 1.12 20.49 -3.07
CA ALA A 13 1.47 19.11 -2.84
C ALA A 13 0.23 18.23 -2.62
N ASN A 14 -0.77 18.74 -1.89
CA ASN A 14 -2.05 18.03 -1.71
C ASN A 14 -2.81 17.89 -3.03
N ARG A 15 -2.90 18.95 -3.86
CA ARG A 15 -3.55 18.89 -5.17
C ARG A 15 -2.94 17.83 -6.10
N GLN A 16 -1.63 17.59 -6.04
CA GLN A 16 -0.96 16.58 -6.85
C GLN A 16 -1.44 15.16 -6.54
N THR A 17 -1.93 14.90 -5.31
CA THR A 17 -2.47 13.59 -4.94
C THR A 17 -3.75 13.25 -5.69
N PHE A 18 -4.45 14.24 -6.26
CA PHE A 18 -5.68 14.05 -7.05
C PHE A 18 -5.43 13.93 -8.56
N TYR A 19 -4.18 13.85 -9.00
CA TYR A 19 -3.88 13.55 -10.39
C TYR A 19 -4.24 12.10 -10.72
N TYR A 20 -4.79 11.86 -11.91
CA TYR A 20 -5.23 10.53 -12.36
C TYR A 20 -4.13 9.45 -12.26
N ALA A 21 -2.86 9.83 -12.42
CA ALA A 21 -1.71 8.94 -12.22
C ALA A 21 -1.59 8.40 -10.78
N ASN A 22 -2.23 9.06 -9.81
CA ASN A 22 -2.24 8.67 -8.40
C ASN A 22 -3.57 8.04 -7.96
N ILE A 23 -4.51 7.81 -8.87
CA ILE A 23 -5.86 7.33 -8.55
C ILE A 23 -6.09 6.01 -9.27
N SER A 24 -6.57 5.02 -8.53
CA SER A 24 -7.16 3.81 -9.08
C SER A 24 -8.50 3.53 -8.41
N PRO A 25 -9.45 2.88 -9.10
CA PRO A 25 -10.71 2.50 -8.48
C PRO A 25 -10.48 1.54 -7.31
N GLN A 26 -11.12 1.81 -6.18
CA GLN A 26 -11.01 0.99 -4.98
C GLN A 26 -12.37 0.70 -4.39
N ILE A 27 -12.53 -0.51 -3.83
CA ILE A 27 -13.66 -0.88 -2.98
C ILE A 27 -13.71 0.07 -1.78
N GLY A 28 -14.87 0.68 -1.51
CA GLY A 28 -15.01 1.70 -0.45
C GLY A 28 -14.58 1.21 0.93
N VAL A 29 -14.99 -0.02 1.31
CA VAL A 29 -14.59 -0.62 2.60
C VAL A 29 -13.08 -0.87 2.65
N PHE A 30 -12.49 -1.39 1.58
CA PHE A 30 -11.04 -1.56 1.48
C PHE A 30 -10.32 -0.23 1.71
N ASN A 31 -10.63 0.77 0.89
CA ASN A 31 -9.95 2.06 0.89
C ASN A 31 -10.10 2.82 2.23
N GLN A 32 -11.36 2.93 2.70
CA GLN A 32 -11.68 3.80 3.85
C GLN A 32 -11.46 3.15 5.21
N LYS A 33 -11.27 1.83 5.26
CA LYS A 33 -11.10 1.09 6.52
C LYS A 33 -9.73 0.42 6.59
N TYR A 34 -9.55 -0.71 5.92
CA TYR A 34 -8.33 -1.50 6.06
C TYR A 34 -7.08 -0.77 5.56
N TRP A 35 -7.14 -0.29 4.30
CA TRP A 35 -6.00 0.39 3.68
C TRP A 35 -5.65 1.69 4.38
N ALA A 36 -6.65 2.52 4.71
CA ALA A 36 -6.45 3.74 5.47
C ALA A 36 -5.86 3.49 6.87
N ALA A 37 -6.25 2.40 7.53
CA ALA A 37 -5.67 2.04 8.82
C ALA A 37 -4.20 1.61 8.69
N LEU A 38 -3.85 0.83 7.66
CA LEU A 38 -2.47 0.46 7.36
C LEU A 38 -1.62 1.70 7.02
N GLU A 39 -2.13 2.60 6.17
CA GLU A 39 -1.47 3.89 5.88
C GLU A 39 -1.21 4.70 7.15
N LYS A 40 -2.19 4.76 8.05
CA LYS A 40 -2.05 5.45 9.33
C LYS A 40 -0.99 4.82 10.23
N GLN A 41 -0.91 3.49 10.27
CA GLN A 41 0.14 2.78 11.02
C GLN A 41 1.53 3.15 10.50
N VAL A 42 1.72 3.12 9.17
CA VAL A 42 2.98 3.50 8.53
C VAL A 42 3.32 4.97 8.76
N GLN A 43 2.34 5.88 8.70
CA GLN A 43 2.54 7.28 9.08
C GLN A 43 2.99 7.44 10.54
N THR A 44 2.49 6.58 11.44
CA THR A 44 2.91 6.59 12.85
C THR A 44 4.39 6.23 12.98
N TRP A 45 4.86 5.24 12.24
CA TRP A 45 6.30 4.90 12.20
C TRP A 45 7.18 6.03 11.69
N GLY A 46 6.72 6.77 10.66
CA GLY A 46 7.46 7.90 10.08
C GLY A 46 7.42 9.20 10.89
N ARG A 47 6.67 9.27 12.00
CA ARG A 47 6.53 10.52 12.78
C ARG A 47 7.69 10.74 13.75
N SER A 48 7.92 12.00 14.08
CA SER A 48 8.96 12.41 15.04
C SER A 48 8.86 11.74 16.42
N THR A 49 7.66 11.33 16.83
CA THR A 49 7.43 10.58 18.07
C THR A 49 8.09 9.20 18.08
N GLN A 50 8.43 8.66 16.90
CA GLN A 50 9.10 7.38 16.73
C GLN A 50 10.59 7.49 16.40
N GLN A 51 11.19 8.67 16.55
CA GLN A 51 12.63 8.88 16.28
C GLN A 51 13.56 8.03 17.16
N SER A 52 13.09 7.57 18.32
CA SER A 52 13.84 6.62 19.15
C SER A 52 13.93 5.23 18.50
N VAL A 53 12.99 4.88 17.62
CA VAL A 53 12.94 3.59 16.92
C VAL A 53 13.51 3.71 15.49
N TYR A 54 13.13 4.76 14.77
CA TYR A 54 13.51 4.98 13.37
C TYR A 54 14.13 6.36 13.18
N ASP A 55 15.20 6.44 12.40
CA ASP A 55 15.73 7.72 11.91
C ASP A 55 14.98 8.13 10.63
N LYS A 56 14.68 7.15 9.76
CA LYS A 56 13.93 7.34 8.53
C LYS A 56 13.04 6.14 8.23
N VAL A 57 11.93 6.40 7.58
CA VAL A 57 11.04 5.38 7.01
C VAL A 57 10.74 5.75 5.56
N TYR A 58 11.07 4.84 4.66
CA TYR A 58 10.80 4.97 3.23
C TYR A 58 9.63 4.05 2.87
N VAL A 59 8.71 4.56 2.05
CA VAL A 59 7.49 3.83 1.69
C VAL A 59 7.24 3.92 0.19
N THR A 60 7.13 2.75 -0.46
CA THR A 60 6.63 2.62 -1.83
C THR A 60 5.30 1.87 -1.78
N LYS A 61 4.25 2.42 -2.39
CA LYS A 61 2.93 1.79 -2.39
C LYS A 61 2.24 1.92 -3.74
N GLY A 62 1.48 0.89 -4.11
CA GLY A 62 0.77 0.83 -5.37
C GLY A 62 -0.28 -0.28 -5.44
N GLY A 63 -0.92 -0.38 -6.59
CA GLY A 63 -1.79 -1.50 -6.95
C GLY A 63 -1.16 -2.35 -8.05
N THR A 64 -1.50 -3.63 -8.10
CA THR A 64 -1.03 -4.54 -9.15
C THR A 64 -1.55 -4.14 -10.53
N ILE A 65 -0.71 -4.29 -11.55
CA ILE A 65 -1.09 -4.09 -12.95
C ILE A 65 -1.18 -5.40 -13.73
N ASN A 66 -0.63 -6.46 -13.17
CA ASN A 66 -0.57 -7.81 -13.74
C ASN A 66 -1.64 -8.75 -13.15
N LYS A 67 -2.29 -8.34 -12.05
CA LYS A 67 -3.41 -9.05 -11.43
C LYS A 67 -4.55 -8.05 -11.23
N LEU A 68 -5.64 -8.27 -11.95
CA LEU A 68 -6.77 -7.33 -12.01
C LEU A 68 -8.03 -7.92 -11.39
N LEU A 69 -8.82 -7.07 -10.76
CA LEU A 69 -10.11 -7.41 -10.21
C LEU A 69 -11.15 -7.32 -11.31
N THR A 70 -11.61 -8.48 -11.80
CA THR A 70 -12.63 -8.58 -12.86
C THR A 70 -14.03 -8.50 -12.28
N ASN A 71 -14.97 -8.01 -13.09
CA ASN A 71 -16.38 -7.84 -12.70
C ASN A 71 -16.56 -7.01 -11.40
N PHE A 72 -15.63 -6.09 -11.14
CA PHE A 72 -15.74 -5.18 -10.00
C PHE A 72 -16.98 -4.33 -10.13
N THR A 73 -17.79 -4.26 -9.09
CA THR A 73 -18.99 -3.43 -9.04
C THR A 73 -18.79 -2.26 -8.08
N GLY A 74 -19.17 -1.07 -8.51
CA GLY A 74 -19.18 0.13 -7.68
C GLY A 74 -20.61 0.57 -7.35
N THR A 75 -20.75 1.43 -6.35
CA THR A 75 -22.02 2.10 -6.04
C THR A 75 -21.99 3.51 -6.60
N LEU A 76 -22.95 3.85 -7.48
CA LEU A 76 -23.14 5.23 -7.90
C LEU A 76 -23.94 5.96 -6.82
N LYS A 77 -23.33 6.95 -6.19
CA LYS A 77 -23.92 7.70 -5.07
C LYS A 77 -25.29 8.29 -5.35
N ALA A 78 -25.58 8.65 -6.60
CA ALA A 78 -26.85 9.27 -6.97
C ALA A 78 -28.07 8.36 -6.83
N ASN A 79 -27.89 7.03 -6.93
CA ASN A 79 -29.00 6.07 -7.01
C ASN A 79 -28.84 4.87 -6.07
N ASP A 80 -27.76 4.78 -5.30
CA ASP A 80 -27.36 3.62 -4.48
C ASP A 80 -27.42 2.27 -5.25
N GLN A 81 -27.31 2.34 -6.57
CA GLN A 81 -27.37 1.20 -7.46
C GLN A 81 -25.97 0.69 -7.76
N LEU A 82 -25.80 -0.63 -7.65
CA LEU A 82 -24.56 -1.29 -8.01
C LEU A 82 -24.47 -1.49 -9.51
N TYR A 83 -23.37 -1.05 -10.10
CA TYR A 83 -23.07 -1.26 -11.52
C TYR A 83 -21.73 -1.99 -11.66
N PRO A 84 -21.61 -2.87 -12.67
CA PRO A 84 -20.30 -3.35 -13.06
C PRO A 84 -19.43 -2.15 -13.48
N THR A 85 -18.25 -2.03 -12.87
CA THR A 85 -17.27 -1.00 -13.21
C THR A 85 -16.10 -1.54 -13.98
N THR A 86 -15.98 -2.87 -14.06
CA THR A 86 -15.00 -3.58 -14.90
C THR A 86 -15.71 -4.64 -15.75
N ASP A 87 -15.09 -4.98 -16.87
CA ASP A 87 -15.43 -6.13 -17.71
C ASP A 87 -14.75 -7.42 -17.19
N ALA A 88 -14.82 -8.49 -17.97
CA ALA A 88 -14.18 -9.76 -17.66
C ALA A 88 -12.64 -9.70 -17.66
N ASP A 89 -12.06 -8.67 -18.28
CA ASP A 89 -10.61 -8.42 -18.33
C ASP A 89 -10.14 -7.48 -17.21
N GLY A 90 -11.02 -7.04 -16.32
CA GLY A 90 -10.70 -6.11 -15.24
C GLY A 90 -10.50 -4.67 -15.70
N LYS A 91 -11.02 -4.30 -16.88
CA LYS A 91 -10.96 -2.94 -17.42
C LYS A 91 -12.29 -2.23 -17.24
N THR A 92 -12.21 -0.97 -16.80
CA THR A 92 -13.42 -0.11 -16.78
C THR A 92 -13.81 0.32 -18.20
N VAL A 93 -15.01 0.89 -18.34
CA VAL A 93 -15.52 1.45 -19.61
C VAL A 93 -14.53 2.45 -20.24
N ARG A 94 -13.68 3.11 -19.45
CA ARG A 94 -12.66 4.05 -19.91
C ARG A 94 -11.26 3.42 -19.98
N GLY A 95 -11.15 2.11 -19.89
CA GLY A 95 -9.87 1.39 -19.95
C GLY A 95 -9.01 1.49 -18.68
N LEU A 96 -9.52 2.04 -17.58
CA LEU A 96 -8.81 2.01 -16.29
C LEU A 96 -8.83 0.60 -15.74
N ILE A 97 -7.67 0.15 -15.26
CA ILE A 97 -7.56 -1.14 -14.57
C ILE A 97 -7.95 -1.01 -13.10
N VAL A 98 -8.51 -2.08 -12.53
CA VAL A 98 -8.77 -2.19 -11.10
C VAL A 98 -7.83 -3.25 -10.53
N PRO A 99 -6.84 -2.88 -9.69
CA PRO A 99 -5.91 -3.83 -9.09
C PRO A 99 -6.64 -4.89 -8.27
N ALA A 100 -6.24 -6.16 -8.38
CA ALA A 100 -6.73 -7.23 -7.50
C ALA A 100 -6.01 -7.24 -6.15
N TYR A 101 -4.82 -6.63 -6.07
CA TYR A 101 -4.04 -6.47 -4.84
C TYR A 101 -3.44 -5.07 -4.76
N TYR A 102 -3.24 -4.61 -3.53
CA TYR A 102 -2.46 -3.42 -3.23
C TYR A 102 -1.25 -3.80 -2.38
N TYR A 103 -0.15 -3.09 -2.58
CA TYR A 103 1.10 -3.36 -1.89
C TYR A 103 1.70 -2.12 -1.24
N MET A 104 2.45 -2.35 -0.17
CA MET A 104 3.42 -1.42 0.40
C MET A 104 4.75 -2.13 0.61
N ALA A 105 5.85 -1.54 0.12
CA ALA A 105 7.21 -1.89 0.48
C ALA A 105 7.74 -0.80 1.43
N ILE A 106 8.21 -1.20 2.60
CA ILE A 106 8.63 -0.28 3.66
C ILE A 106 10.05 -0.64 4.07
N LEU A 107 10.91 0.37 4.10
CA LEU A 107 12.28 0.31 4.59
C LEU A 107 12.44 1.30 5.74
N SER A 108 12.92 0.85 6.86
CA SER A 108 13.35 1.70 7.97
C SER A 108 14.86 1.75 8.09
N GLU A 109 15.37 2.86 8.58
CA GLU A 109 16.78 3.08 8.91
C GLU A 109 16.91 3.54 10.35
N LYS A 110 17.84 2.95 11.08
CA LYS A 110 18.25 3.40 12.42
C LYS A 110 19.74 3.21 12.60
N ASN A 111 20.50 4.33 12.78
CA ASN A 111 21.96 4.31 12.94
C ASN A 111 22.68 3.49 11.86
N GLY A 112 22.24 3.57 10.60
CA GLY A 112 22.78 2.81 9.49
C GLY A 112 22.37 1.33 9.44
N VAL A 113 21.50 0.88 10.35
CA VAL A 113 20.87 -0.45 10.28
C VAL A 113 19.53 -0.35 9.55
N TYR A 114 19.35 -1.22 8.59
CA TYR A 114 18.16 -1.26 7.74
C TYR A 114 17.26 -2.45 8.08
N LYS A 115 15.94 -2.25 8.05
CA LYS A 115 14.91 -3.27 8.23
C LYS A 115 13.81 -3.06 7.21
N THR A 116 13.25 -4.14 6.69
CA THR A 116 12.17 -4.07 5.71
C THR A 116 10.94 -4.86 6.14
N ILE A 117 9.80 -4.49 5.62
CA ILE A 117 8.56 -5.25 5.65
C ILE A 117 7.74 -4.89 4.41
N GLY A 118 7.17 -5.89 3.77
CA GLY A 118 6.21 -5.75 2.69
C GLY A 118 4.80 -6.07 3.15
N PHE A 119 3.80 -5.47 2.50
CA PHE A 119 2.41 -5.87 2.62
C PHE A 119 1.84 -6.12 1.23
N TYR A 120 1.17 -7.26 1.06
CA TYR A 120 0.49 -7.64 -0.18
C TYR A 120 -0.95 -8.00 0.12
N VAL A 121 -1.84 -7.01 -0.01
CA VAL A 121 -3.20 -7.04 0.52
C VAL A 121 -4.21 -7.26 -0.60
N PRO A 122 -5.11 -8.27 -0.51
CA PRO A 122 -6.15 -8.46 -1.50
C PRO A 122 -7.12 -7.28 -1.49
N HIS A 123 -7.53 -6.84 -2.66
CA HIS A 123 -8.53 -5.80 -2.84
C HIS A 123 -9.94 -6.39 -2.66
N ALA A 124 -10.39 -6.55 -1.40
CA ALA A 124 -11.60 -7.29 -1.06
C ALA A 124 -12.47 -6.54 -0.03
N GLU A 125 -13.76 -6.83 -0.03
CA GLU A 125 -14.72 -6.31 0.95
C GLU A 125 -14.68 -7.05 2.29
N THR A 126 -14.09 -8.25 2.31
CA THR A 126 -14.09 -9.16 3.47
C THR A 126 -13.03 -8.83 4.51
N LEU A 127 -12.19 -7.83 4.25
CA LEU A 127 -11.15 -7.41 5.18
C LEU A 127 -11.72 -6.77 6.44
N PRO A 128 -11.04 -6.89 7.60
CA PRO A 128 -11.47 -6.24 8.84
C PRO A 128 -11.66 -4.73 8.68
N GLN A 129 -12.78 -4.21 9.17
CA GLN A 129 -13.06 -2.76 9.12
C GLN A 129 -12.34 -1.95 10.21
N LYS A 130 -11.86 -2.63 11.26
CA LYS A 130 -11.03 -2.07 12.32
C LYS A 130 -9.84 -3.01 12.55
N PRO A 131 -8.90 -3.05 11.61
CA PRO A 131 -7.79 -3.99 11.69
C PRO A 131 -6.87 -3.67 12.86
N THR A 132 -6.32 -4.72 13.43
CA THR A 132 -5.26 -4.73 14.44
C THR A 132 -3.90 -4.99 13.77
N ALA A 133 -2.82 -4.95 14.54
CA ALA A 133 -1.49 -5.36 14.07
C ALA A 133 -1.50 -6.79 13.52
N ASP A 134 -2.14 -7.73 14.22
CA ASP A 134 -2.25 -9.12 13.79
C ASP A 134 -2.96 -9.25 12.44
N ASP A 135 -4.01 -8.44 12.22
CA ASP A 135 -4.71 -8.43 10.92
C ASP A 135 -3.81 -7.94 9.78
N PHE A 136 -2.91 -6.99 10.04
CA PHE A 136 -1.93 -6.55 9.03
C PHE A 136 -0.88 -7.63 8.77
N LEU A 137 -0.42 -8.31 9.82
CA LEU A 137 0.60 -9.35 9.74
C LEU A 137 0.15 -10.58 8.93
N VAL A 138 -1.15 -10.82 8.79
CA VAL A 138 -1.68 -11.85 7.86
C VAL A 138 -1.21 -11.64 6.42
N TYR A 139 -1.02 -10.38 6.02
CA TYR A 139 -0.62 -10.00 4.66
C TYR A 139 0.80 -9.46 4.57
N ALA A 140 1.57 -9.58 5.66
CA ALA A 140 2.97 -9.22 5.66
C ALA A 140 3.81 -10.25 4.89
N VAL A 141 4.76 -9.75 4.12
CA VAL A 141 5.68 -10.55 3.28
C VAL A 141 7.07 -9.94 3.31
N SER A 142 8.09 -10.71 2.90
CA SER A 142 9.42 -10.15 2.61
C SER A 142 9.39 -9.27 1.35
N ILE A 143 10.37 -8.42 1.18
CA ILE A 143 10.48 -7.60 -0.03
C ILE A 143 10.73 -8.48 -1.25
N ASP A 144 11.62 -9.48 -1.18
CA ASP A 144 11.83 -10.47 -2.25
C ASP A 144 10.51 -11.09 -2.73
N LYS A 145 9.62 -11.43 -1.77
CA LYS A 145 8.30 -11.98 -2.11
C LYS A 145 7.43 -10.95 -2.80
N LEU A 146 7.47 -9.69 -2.35
CA LEU A 146 6.70 -8.60 -2.95
C LEU A 146 7.18 -8.31 -4.38
N GLU A 147 8.48 -8.38 -4.63
CA GLU A 147 9.09 -8.24 -5.95
C GLU A 147 8.64 -9.35 -6.92
N GLN A 148 8.62 -10.60 -6.44
CA GLN A 148 8.08 -11.71 -7.23
C GLN A 148 6.62 -11.50 -7.64
N GLU A 149 5.80 -10.90 -6.76
CA GLU A 149 4.39 -10.66 -7.01
C GLU A 149 4.12 -9.46 -7.92
N THR A 150 4.98 -8.44 -7.86
CA THR A 150 4.78 -7.16 -8.56
C THR A 150 5.65 -7.00 -9.80
N GLY A 151 6.79 -7.67 -9.86
CA GLY A 151 7.82 -7.47 -10.90
C GLY A 151 8.57 -6.15 -10.75
N ILE A 152 8.52 -5.53 -9.56
CA ILE A 152 9.19 -4.27 -9.25
C ILE A 152 10.38 -4.58 -8.35
N ASP A 153 11.54 -4.04 -8.69
CA ASP A 153 12.75 -4.04 -7.89
C ASP A 153 12.67 -2.87 -6.89
N PHE A 154 12.47 -3.18 -5.61
CA PHE A 154 12.35 -2.18 -4.55
C PHE A 154 13.73 -1.89 -3.94
N PHE A 155 13.91 -0.67 -3.46
CA PHE A 155 15.10 -0.25 -2.71
C PHE A 155 16.45 -0.47 -3.42
N CYS A 156 16.46 -0.61 -4.75
CA CYS A 156 17.61 -0.83 -5.63
C CYS A 156 18.75 0.21 -5.50
N ASN A 157 18.59 1.23 -4.69
CA ASN A 157 19.65 2.20 -4.35
C ASN A 157 20.44 1.80 -3.09
N LEU A 158 20.06 0.72 -2.41
CA LEU A 158 20.88 0.18 -1.33
C LEU A 158 22.13 -0.51 -1.89
N PRO A 159 23.23 -0.58 -1.13
CA PRO A 159 24.33 -1.46 -1.49
C PRO A 159 23.85 -2.92 -1.59
N ASN A 160 24.20 -3.63 -2.65
CA ASN A 160 23.70 -4.97 -2.99
C ASN A 160 23.73 -5.98 -1.83
N GLU A 161 24.78 -5.94 -0.99
CA GLU A 161 24.92 -6.85 0.16
C GLU A 161 23.90 -6.54 1.26
N ILE A 162 23.54 -5.26 1.43
CA ILE A 162 22.52 -4.82 2.39
C ILE A 162 21.16 -5.18 1.84
N GLU A 163 20.86 -4.76 0.61
CA GLU A 163 19.63 -5.03 -0.11
C GLU A 163 19.26 -6.51 -0.03
N LYS A 164 20.13 -7.40 -0.54
CA LYS A 164 19.94 -8.85 -0.52
C LYS A 164 19.64 -9.41 0.88
N THR A 165 20.23 -8.82 1.93
CA THR A 165 20.04 -9.31 3.30
C THR A 165 18.71 -8.86 3.87
N VAL A 166 18.36 -7.58 3.69
CA VAL A 166 17.16 -7.01 4.33
C VAL A 166 15.87 -7.36 3.59
N GLU A 167 15.96 -7.69 2.30
CA GLU A 167 14.79 -8.01 1.48
C GLU A 167 14.37 -9.47 1.57
N ALA A 168 15.31 -10.37 1.92
CA ALA A 168 15.06 -11.80 1.99
C ALA A 168 14.04 -12.20 3.07
N THR A 169 14.01 -11.45 4.19
CA THR A 169 13.15 -11.77 5.33
C THR A 169 12.67 -10.49 6.03
N TYR A 170 11.63 -10.63 6.86
CA TYR A 170 11.19 -9.58 7.78
C TYR A 170 10.92 -10.16 9.17
N SER A 171 10.94 -9.33 10.20
CA SER A 171 10.46 -9.66 11.54
C SER A 171 9.42 -8.64 11.99
N ALA A 172 8.29 -9.10 12.53
CA ALA A 172 7.27 -8.24 13.09
C ALA A 172 7.80 -7.45 14.30
N ASP A 173 8.74 -8.03 15.06
CA ASP A 173 9.32 -7.41 16.26
C ASP A 173 10.24 -6.21 15.95
N ASP A 174 10.62 -6.04 14.68
CA ASP A 174 11.40 -4.87 14.25
C ASP A 174 10.53 -3.60 14.14
N TRP A 175 9.21 -3.70 14.30
CA TRP A 175 8.25 -2.63 14.06
C TRP A 175 7.46 -2.26 15.30
N ALA A 176 7.26 -0.95 15.52
CA ALA A 176 6.50 -0.41 16.65
C ALA A 176 4.99 -0.40 16.33
N TRP A 177 4.33 -1.50 16.61
CA TRP A 177 2.88 -1.69 16.39
C TRP A 177 2.02 -0.87 17.36
#